data_46163d8eff41dfab8595dd8e911ee193
#
_entry.id   46163d8eff41dfab8595dd8e911ee193
#
_cell.length_a   1.000
_cell.length_b   1.000
_cell.length_c   1.000
_cell.angle_alpha   90.00
_cell.angle_beta   90.00
_cell.angle_gamma   90.00
#
_symmetry.space_group_name_H-M   'P 1'
#
loop_
_entity.id
_entity.type
_entity.pdbx_description
1 polymer ?
#
loop_
_entity_poly.entity_id
_entity_poly.type
_entity_poly.pdbx_seq_one_letter_code
_entity_poly.pdbx_strand_id
1 'polypeptide(L)'
;MLTAYKKDESKVLLRSDDSGILMELSEYFTFYAEGYKFMPAYRNKLWDGKIRLFDSRSQTIPYGLMKRVAEFCYERGYKLVYDETLKNHSFYERGDLEKFINESTISLKDKLIKPRDYQLDAFVHGIQNKRAILISPTGSGKSLIIYMMMRHYLSHEMDKKVLVVVPTTSLVEQMYKDFESYSWQDESFDVEDDVHRIYSGKEKINFEGSVVITTWQSAIKLPLSWFSGYGMVIGDEAHTFKAKSLTTIMNRLVNAGFRIGTTGTIDDAISNKMTLEGNFGPVYKVTTTKELIDADTLAQLTIQCLVLKYSDEERKACKGLKYQDEIDHIVSHEKRNRFIVNLTCDQQGNSLVLYNLVEKHGKPLYNAFVEKLKGTGRKVFFVSGAVNADEREKIREVTEQEKNAVIVASVGTFSTGINIVNLHNIMFASPTKSQIRVLQSIGRGLRKTEDGQGTTIYDLADDLSWKKKKNYTLNHAIERVKIYAKEKFKYKIYEVPL
;
A
#
# COMPACT_ATOMS: atom_id res chain seq x y z
N MET A 1 31.00 -21.40 12.07
CA MET A 1 29.94 -21.02 13.05
C MET A 1 29.64 -19.52 12.88
N LEU A 2 28.38 -19.10 12.92
CA LEU A 2 27.97 -17.70 12.84
C LEU A 2 27.34 -17.28 14.18
N THR A 3 27.80 -16.18 14.76
CA THR A 3 27.27 -15.65 16.02
C THR A 3 26.63 -14.29 15.78
N ALA A 4 25.40 -14.11 16.27
CA ALA A 4 24.62 -12.90 16.12
C ALA A 4 24.55 -12.12 17.44
N TYR A 5 24.85 -10.82 17.40
CA TYR A 5 24.80 -9.89 18.53
C TYR A 5 23.86 -8.73 18.20
N LYS A 6 23.04 -8.30 19.14
CA LYS A 6 22.22 -7.12 18.96
C LYS A 6 23.11 -5.87 19.00
N LYS A 7 23.14 -5.12 17.91
CA LYS A 7 23.79 -3.81 17.87
C LYS A 7 22.88 -2.71 18.42
N ASP A 8 21.67 -2.67 17.90
CA ASP A 8 20.58 -1.79 18.31
C ASP A 8 19.25 -2.37 17.77
N GLU A 9 18.13 -1.65 17.90
CA GLU A 9 16.85 -2.14 17.39
C GLU A 9 16.74 -2.08 15.85
N SER A 10 17.72 -1.49 15.16
CA SER A 10 17.73 -1.49 13.69
C SER A 10 18.61 -2.57 13.08
N LYS A 11 19.69 -2.96 13.76
CA LYS A 11 20.75 -3.81 13.19
C LYS A 11 21.25 -4.87 14.16
N VAL A 12 21.65 -6.01 13.57
CA VAL A 12 22.36 -7.10 14.22
C VAL A 12 23.77 -7.20 13.64
N LEU A 13 24.74 -7.43 14.49
CA LEU A 13 26.12 -7.71 14.16
C LEU A 13 26.30 -9.23 14.01
N LEU A 14 26.86 -9.68 12.89
CA LEU A 14 27.12 -11.08 12.59
C LEU A 14 28.63 -11.33 12.57
N ARG A 15 29.11 -12.27 13.39
CA ARG A 15 30.53 -12.61 13.52
C ARG A 15 30.78 -14.07 13.16
N SER A 16 31.85 -14.33 12.44
CA SER A 16 32.36 -15.66 12.16
C SER A 16 33.87 -15.64 12.05
N ASP A 17 34.54 -16.68 12.54
CA ASP A 17 35.96 -16.90 12.32
C ASP A 17 36.26 -17.43 10.91
N ASP A 18 35.21 -17.90 10.21
CA ASP A 18 35.30 -18.35 8.82
C ASP A 18 34.83 -17.19 7.91
N SER A 19 35.78 -16.61 7.18
CA SER A 19 35.51 -15.54 6.22
C SER A 19 34.66 -16.00 5.03
N GLY A 20 34.68 -17.31 4.71
CA GLY A 20 33.86 -17.88 3.65
C GLY A 20 32.36 -17.73 3.96
N ILE A 21 31.96 -17.98 5.20
CA ILE A 21 30.55 -17.80 5.64
C ILE A 21 30.11 -16.34 5.46
N LEU A 22 30.96 -15.37 5.80
CA LEU A 22 30.65 -13.95 5.65
C LEU A 22 30.57 -13.50 4.18
N MET A 23 31.39 -14.11 3.31
CA MET A 23 31.33 -13.88 1.86
C MET A 23 30.03 -14.43 1.25
N GLU A 24 29.69 -15.69 1.56
CA GLU A 24 28.42 -16.28 1.11
C GLU A 24 27.21 -15.53 1.63
N LEU A 25 27.23 -15.07 2.89
CA LEU A 25 26.20 -14.25 3.46
C LEU A 25 26.05 -12.93 2.68
N SER A 26 27.17 -12.31 2.31
CA SER A 26 27.18 -11.08 1.51
C SER A 26 26.57 -11.30 0.12
N GLU A 27 26.86 -12.42 -0.52
CA GLU A 27 26.28 -12.78 -1.82
C GLU A 27 24.77 -13.05 -1.68
N TYR A 28 24.36 -13.84 -0.69
CA TYR A 28 22.97 -14.20 -0.44
C TYR A 28 22.07 -12.97 -0.20
N PHE A 29 22.59 -11.95 0.48
CA PHE A 29 21.87 -10.70 0.76
C PHE A 29 22.20 -9.56 -0.22
N THR A 30 22.70 -9.89 -1.42
CA THR A 30 22.97 -8.93 -2.50
C THR A 30 22.08 -9.20 -3.70
N PHE A 31 21.32 -8.21 -4.15
CA PHE A 31 20.37 -8.33 -5.26
C PHE A 31 20.51 -7.16 -6.21
N TYR A 32 20.18 -7.39 -7.48
CA TYR A 32 19.97 -6.27 -8.40
C TYR A 32 18.66 -5.55 -8.06
N ALA A 33 18.70 -4.22 -8.03
CA ALA A 33 17.49 -3.41 -7.88
C ALA A 33 16.57 -3.59 -9.09
N GLU A 34 15.27 -3.59 -8.88
CA GLU A 34 14.30 -3.68 -9.97
C GLU A 34 14.49 -2.50 -10.94
N GLY A 35 14.57 -2.78 -12.24
CA GLY A 35 14.75 -1.75 -13.25
C GLY A 35 16.12 -1.03 -13.22
N TYR A 36 17.12 -1.56 -12.52
CA TYR A 36 18.44 -0.91 -12.33
C TYR A 36 19.08 -0.43 -13.63
N LYS A 37 18.90 -1.16 -14.74
CA LYS A 37 19.44 -0.80 -16.07
C LYS A 37 18.92 0.54 -16.61
N PHE A 38 17.76 0.96 -16.15
CA PHE A 38 17.11 2.22 -16.57
C PHE A 38 17.42 3.39 -15.62
N MET A 39 18.05 3.12 -14.47
CA MET A 39 18.37 4.15 -13.48
C MET A 39 19.58 4.99 -13.92
N PRO A 40 19.52 6.34 -13.83
CA PRO A 40 20.61 7.22 -14.21
C PRO A 40 21.94 6.88 -13.52
N ALA A 41 21.91 6.56 -12.22
CA ALA A 41 23.10 6.21 -11.46
C ALA A 41 23.83 4.97 -12.01
N TYR A 42 23.09 3.96 -12.47
CA TYR A 42 23.68 2.78 -13.13
C TYR A 42 24.21 3.13 -14.53
N ARG A 43 23.41 3.84 -15.32
CA ARG A 43 23.81 4.26 -16.70
C ARG A 43 25.06 5.13 -16.70
N ASN A 44 25.21 5.98 -15.69
CA ASN A 44 26.37 6.85 -15.50
C ASN A 44 27.52 6.17 -14.73
N LYS A 45 27.45 4.84 -14.50
CA LYS A 45 28.46 4.04 -13.78
C LYS A 45 28.78 4.52 -12.36
N LEU A 46 27.89 5.28 -11.73
CA LEU A 46 28.00 5.74 -10.34
C LEU A 46 27.55 4.69 -9.33
N TRP A 47 26.88 3.64 -9.78
CA TRP A 47 26.36 2.55 -8.98
C TRP A 47 26.28 1.27 -9.82
N ASP A 48 26.54 0.12 -9.20
CA ASP A 48 26.57 -1.20 -9.86
C ASP A 48 25.20 -1.87 -10.02
N GLY A 49 24.13 -1.21 -9.63
CA GLY A 49 22.77 -1.72 -9.72
C GLY A 49 22.37 -2.66 -8.57
N LYS A 50 23.26 -2.90 -7.60
CA LYS A 50 23.04 -3.87 -6.52
C LYS A 50 22.62 -3.19 -5.21
N ILE A 51 21.69 -3.84 -4.53
CA ILE A 51 21.30 -3.57 -3.14
C ILE A 51 21.99 -4.61 -2.28
N ARG A 52 22.74 -4.16 -1.29
CA ARG A 52 23.44 -5.00 -0.30
C ARG A 52 22.80 -4.79 1.06
N LEU A 53 22.18 -5.84 1.58
CA LEU A 53 21.51 -5.80 2.88
C LEU A 53 22.43 -6.21 4.02
N PHE A 54 23.46 -6.99 3.74
CA PHE A 54 24.57 -7.24 4.67
C PHE A 54 25.73 -6.29 4.34
N ASP A 55 26.13 -5.51 5.29
CA ASP A 55 27.31 -4.63 5.20
C ASP A 55 28.55 -5.41 5.66
N SER A 56 29.38 -5.82 4.72
CA SER A 56 30.57 -6.64 4.97
C SER A 56 31.64 -5.90 5.79
N ARG A 57 31.69 -4.55 5.76
CA ARG A 57 32.68 -3.77 6.53
C ARG A 57 32.33 -3.71 8.00
N SER A 58 31.09 -3.38 8.30
CA SER A 58 30.58 -3.34 9.67
C SER A 58 30.07 -4.69 10.16
N GLN A 59 29.96 -5.69 9.26
CA GLN A 59 29.37 -7.00 9.49
C GLN A 59 27.96 -6.94 10.09
N THR A 60 27.17 -5.97 9.63
CA THR A 60 25.82 -5.75 10.13
C THR A 60 24.76 -6.02 9.09
N ILE A 61 23.61 -6.50 9.58
CA ILE A 61 22.42 -6.76 8.79
C ILE A 61 21.21 -6.12 9.47
N PRO A 62 20.17 -5.66 8.73
CA PRO A 62 18.92 -5.22 9.35
C PRO A 62 18.31 -6.31 10.24
N TYR A 63 17.89 -5.93 11.45
CA TYR A 63 17.42 -6.90 12.46
C TYR A 63 16.22 -7.73 11.95
N GLY A 64 15.32 -7.13 11.19
CA GLY A 64 14.15 -7.83 10.63
C GLY A 64 14.48 -9.03 9.74
N LEU A 65 15.75 -9.15 9.27
CA LEU A 65 16.20 -10.27 8.44
C LEU A 65 16.73 -11.49 9.23
N MET A 66 16.67 -11.47 10.57
CA MET A 66 17.24 -12.59 11.37
C MET A 66 16.61 -13.93 11.05
N LYS A 67 15.32 -13.98 10.69
CA LYS A 67 14.68 -15.21 10.19
C LYS A 67 15.35 -15.70 8.90
N ARG A 68 15.67 -14.80 7.97
CA ARG A 68 16.37 -15.15 6.72
C ARG A 68 17.81 -15.59 6.98
N VAL A 69 18.48 -15.02 7.96
CA VAL A 69 19.82 -15.47 8.40
C VAL A 69 19.75 -16.89 8.95
N ALA A 70 18.73 -17.21 9.75
CA ALA A 70 18.51 -18.56 10.24
C ALA A 70 18.23 -19.56 9.11
N GLU A 71 17.38 -19.20 8.15
CA GLU A 71 17.10 -19.99 6.94
C GLU A 71 18.39 -20.24 6.14
N PHE A 72 19.19 -19.19 5.88
CA PHE A 72 20.50 -19.29 5.23
C PHE A 72 21.44 -20.27 5.93
N CYS A 73 21.58 -20.17 7.25
CA CYS A 73 22.43 -21.06 8.03
C CYS A 73 21.94 -22.51 7.97
N TYR A 74 20.62 -22.70 8.11
CA TYR A 74 20.01 -24.04 8.04
C TYR A 74 20.26 -24.73 6.69
N GLU A 75 20.01 -24.02 5.58
CA GLU A 75 20.20 -24.55 4.21
C GLU A 75 21.65 -24.95 3.91
N ARG A 76 22.62 -24.33 4.57
CA ARG A 76 24.07 -24.60 4.38
C ARG A 76 24.72 -25.41 5.49
N GLY A 77 23.93 -25.85 6.46
CA GLY A 77 24.46 -26.62 7.61
C GLY A 77 25.34 -25.78 8.55
N TYR A 78 25.23 -24.46 8.53
CA TYR A 78 25.97 -23.59 9.44
C TYR A 78 25.28 -23.48 10.80
N LYS A 79 26.08 -23.59 11.88
CA LYS A 79 25.58 -23.36 13.24
C LYS A 79 25.40 -21.86 13.47
N LEU A 80 24.17 -21.44 13.78
CA LEU A 80 23.84 -20.07 14.22
C LEU A 80 23.70 -20.05 15.73
N VAL A 81 24.40 -19.10 16.37
CA VAL A 81 24.36 -18.88 17.81
C VAL A 81 23.85 -17.46 18.07
N TYR A 82 22.87 -17.33 18.95
CA TYR A 82 22.35 -16.04 19.39
C TYR A 82 23.02 -15.68 20.72
N ASP A 83 23.56 -14.47 20.77
CA ASP A 83 24.04 -13.86 22.00
C ASP A 83 22.90 -13.58 22.98
N GLU A 84 23.20 -13.47 24.27
CA GLU A 84 22.21 -13.19 25.31
C GLU A 84 21.39 -11.91 25.05
N THR A 85 22.01 -10.92 24.40
CA THR A 85 21.33 -9.65 24.01
C THR A 85 20.17 -9.83 23.02
N LEU A 86 20.14 -10.98 22.30
CA LEU A 86 19.09 -11.35 21.38
C LEU A 86 18.08 -12.34 21.98
N LYS A 87 18.36 -12.93 23.15
CA LYS A 87 17.50 -13.94 23.77
C LYS A 87 16.42 -13.36 24.68
N ASN A 88 16.61 -12.16 25.18
CA ASN A 88 15.65 -11.51 26.09
C ASN A 88 14.43 -10.97 25.33
N HIS A 89 13.40 -11.78 25.21
CA HIS A 89 12.08 -11.36 24.73
C HIS A 89 11.08 -11.39 25.89
N SER A 90 10.48 -10.23 26.20
CA SER A 90 9.24 -10.23 26.98
C SER A 90 8.21 -11.05 26.21
N PHE A 91 7.74 -12.09 26.85
CA PHE A 91 6.73 -12.96 26.26
C PHE A 91 5.34 -12.43 26.63
N TYR A 92 4.53 -12.08 25.63
CA TYR A 92 3.14 -11.71 25.82
C TYR A 92 2.27 -12.94 25.57
N GLU A 93 1.53 -13.40 26.56
CA GLU A 93 0.58 -14.49 26.36
C GLU A 93 -0.64 -14.01 25.58
N ARG A 94 -1.18 -14.88 24.71
CA ARG A 94 -2.36 -14.54 23.90
C ARG A 94 -3.55 -14.16 24.77
N GLY A 95 -3.77 -14.89 25.89
CA GLY A 95 -4.88 -14.64 26.80
C GLY A 95 -4.85 -13.23 27.41
N ASP A 96 -3.66 -12.74 27.79
CA ASP A 96 -3.50 -11.39 28.34
C ASP A 96 -3.79 -10.31 27.28
N LEU A 97 -3.35 -10.53 26.04
CA LEU A 97 -3.63 -9.63 24.93
C LEU A 97 -5.12 -9.58 24.57
N GLU A 98 -5.78 -10.71 24.54
CA GLU A 98 -7.23 -10.80 24.33
C GLU A 98 -8.01 -10.13 25.47
N LYS A 99 -7.57 -10.33 26.71
CA LYS A 99 -8.13 -9.66 27.89
C LYS A 99 -8.00 -8.15 27.78
N PHE A 100 -6.79 -7.64 27.43
CA PHE A 100 -6.57 -6.21 27.21
C PHE A 100 -7.55 -5.62 26.20
N ILE A 101 -7.78 -6.27 25.06
CA ILE A 101 -8.73 -5.82 24.05
C ILE A 101 -10.19 -5.89 24.54
N ASN A 102 -10.55 -6.92 25.29
CA ASN A 102 -11.90 -7.05 25.83
C ASN A 102 -12.22 -6.02 26.92
N GLU A 103 -11.21 -5.56 27.64
CA GLU A 103 -11.32 -4.51 28.67
C GLU A 103 -11.18 -3.10 28.07
N SER A 104 -10.67 -2.97 26.84
CA SER A 104 -10.50 -1.68 26.15
C SER A 104 -11.82 -1.16 25.61
N THR A 105 -12.06 0.13 25.80
CA THR A 105 -13.20 0.84 25.20
C THR A 105 -12.83 1.28 23.80
N ILE A 106 -13.28 0.54 22.79
CA ILE A 106 -13.05 0.88 21.38
C ILE A 106 -14.39 1.24 20.74
N SER A 107 -14.48 2.42 20.14
CA SER A 107 -15.71 2.92 19.53
C SER A 107 -15.53 3.24 18.04
N LEU A 108 -16.62 3.44 17.37
CA LEU A 108 -16.69 4.10 16.06
C LEU A 108 -17.68 5.25 16.23
N LYS A 109 -17.16 6.42 16.58
CA LYS A 109 -17.91 7.54 17.15
C LYS A 109 -18.64 7.06 18.42
N ASP A 110 -19.96 7.26 18.47
CA ASP A 110 -20.84 6.94 19.62
C ASP A 110 -21.13 5.43 19.78
N LYS A 111 -20.71 4.58 18.85
CA LYS A 111 -21.01 3.15 18.86
C LYS A 111 -19.79 2.33 19.26
N LEU A 112 -19.89 1.55 20.35
CA LEU A 112 -18.88 0.56 20.69
C LEU A 112 -18.74 -0.50 19.61
N ILE A 113 -17.49 -0.87 19.30
CA ILE A 113 -17.16 -1.90 18.33
C ILE A 113 -16.27 -2.96 18.95
N LYS A 114 -16.37 -4.18 18.44
CA LYS A 114 -15.44 -5.27 18.75
C LYS A 114 -14.59 -5.57 17.52
N PRO A 115 -13.27 -5.75 17.68
CA PRO A 115 -12.42 -6.21 16.60
C PRO A 115 -12.91 -7.55 16.06
N ARG A 116 -12.72 -7.77 14.77
CA ARG A 116 -12.96 -9.07 14.14
C ARG A 116 -11.82 -10.02 14.45
N ASP A 117 -12.06 -11.33 14.35
CA ASP A 117 -11.07 -12.36 14.71
C ASP A 117 -9.72 -12.14 14.01
N TYR A 118 -9.71 -11.88 12.71
CA TYR A 118 -8.47 -11.63 11.97
C TYR A 118 -7.75 -10.33 12.40
N GLN A 119 -8.48 -9.32 12.90
CA GLN A 119 -7.88 -8.08 13.44
C GLN A 119 -7.24 -8.35 14.80
N LEU A 120 -7.90 -9.15 15.62
CA LEU A 120 -7.38 -9.62 16.91
C LEU A 120 -6.13 -10.49 16.69
N ASP A 121 -6.16 -11.44 15.75
CA ASP A 121 -5.00 -12.27 15.39
C ASP A 121 -3.83 -11.42 14.90
N ALA A 122 -4.08 -10.41 14.08
CA ALA A 122 -3.04 -9.48 13.60
C ALA A 122 -2.44 -8.66 14.75
N PHE A 123 -3.26 -8.18 15.66
CA PHE A 123 -2.84 -7.48 16.88
C PHE A 123 -1.94 -8.39 17.74
N VAL A 124 -2.43 -9.59 18.09
CA VAL A 124 -1.68 -10.56 18.87
C VAL A 124 -0.33 -10.88 18.20
N HIS A 125 -0.36 -11.19 16.90
CA HIS A 125 0.88 -11.48 16.15
C HIS A 125 1.87 -10.33 16.20
N GLY A 126 1.42 -9.09 15.98
CA GLY A 126 2.27 -7.90 15.98
C GLY A 126 2.92 -7.64 17.34
N ILE A 127 2.15 -7.75 18.43
CA ILE A 127 2.67 -7.53 19.78
C ILE A 127 3.62 -8.65 20.21
N GLN A 128 3.26 -9.92 20.01
CA GLN A 128 4.11 -11.07 20.38
C GLN A 128 5.44 -11.06 19.64
N ASN A 129 5.43 -10.76 18.35
CA ASN A 129 6.66 -10.78 17.53
C ASN A 129 7.42 -9.46 17.54
N LYS A 130 6.80 -8.34 17.97
CA LYS A 130 7.36 -6.97 17.96
C LYS A 130 7.77 -6.47 16.59
N ARG A 131 7.95 -7.34 15.61
CA ARG A 131 8.43 -7.09 14.26
C ARG A 131 7.62 -7.88 13.25
N ALA A 132 6.85 -7.20 12.40
CA ALA A 132 6.08 -7.86 11.35
C ALA A 132 5.69 -6.90 10.23
N ILE A 133 5.49 -7.46 9.04
CA ILE A 133 4.75 -6.81 7.96
C ILE A 133 3.38 -7.48 7.88
N LEU A 134 2.34 -6.74 8.20
CA LEU A 134 0.96 -7.20 8.18
C LEU A 134 0.34 -6.92 6.81
N ILE A 135 0.11 -7.98 6.02
CA ILE A 135 -0.62 -7.85 4.75
C ILE A 135 -2.11 -7.93 5.04
N SER A 136 -2.77 -6.78 4.89
CA SER A 136 -4.18 -6.61 5.17
C SER A 136 -4.83 -5.78 4.07
N PRO A 137 -5.80 -6.31 3.31
CA PRO A 137 -6.40 -5.61 2.17
C PRO A 137 -7.03 -4.27 2.55
N THR A 138 -7.32 -3.44 1.56
CA THR A 138 -8.12 -2.24 1.76
C THR A 138 -9.51 -2.64 2.28
N GLY A 139 -10.01 -1.91 3.28
CA GLY A 139 -11.32 -2.20 3.91
C GLY A 139 -11.28 -3.27 5.01
N SER A 140 -10.12 -3.85 5.32
CA SER A 140 -9.96 -4.80 6.45
C SER A 140 -9.89 -4.13 7.83
N GLY A 141 -9.81 -2.80 7.90
CA GLY A 141 -9.66 -2.06 9.16
C GLY A 141 -8.23 -2.00 9.67
N LYS A 142 -7.24 -1.77 8.79
CA LYS A 142 -5.82 -1.60 9.16
C LYS A 142 -5.62 -0.55 10.24
N SER A 143 -6.30 0.59 10.16
CA SER A 143 -6.19 1.67 11.16
C SER A 143 -6.62 1.22 12.57
N LEU A 144 -7.62 0.33 12.67
CA LEU A 144 -8.00 -0.26 13.95
C LEU A 144 -6.91 -1.18 14.51
N ILE A 145 -6.29 -2.00 13.68
CA ILE A 145 -5.17 -2.86 14.09
C ILE A 145 -4.00 -1.99 14.59
N ILE A 146 -3.69 -0.90 13.89
CA ILE A 146 -2.67 0.08 14.29
C ILE A 146 -3.03 0.70 15.65
N TYR A 147 -4.28 1.15 15.79
CA TYR A 147 -4.79 1.74 17.04
C TYR A 147 -4.65 0.77 18.22
N MET A 148 -5.10 -0.47 18.10
CA MET A 148 -5.00 -1.48 19.16
C MET A 148 -3.55 -1.72 19.58
N MET A 149 -2.62 -1.84 18.63
CA MET A 149 -1.18 -2.03 18.92
C MET A 149 -0.59 -0.81 19.63
N MET A 150 -0.90 0.39 19.17
CA MET A 150 -0.47 1.64 19.76
C MET A 150 -0.98 1.76 21.20
N ARG A 151 -2.26 1.52 21.43
CA ARG A 151 -2.86 1.59 22.78
C ARG A 151 -2.25 0.57 23.73
N HIS A 152 -2.06 -0.68 23.30
CA HIS A 152 -1.39 -1.70 24.11
C HIS A 152 0.06 -1.30 24.45
N TYR A 153 0.79 -0.77 23.46
CA TYR A 153 2.16 -0.33 23.67
C TYR A 153 2.22 0.77 24.73
N LEU A 154 1.38 1.81 24.62
CA LEU A 154 1.34 2.93 25.56
C LEU A 154 0.93 2.52 26.99
N SER A 155 0.13 1.49 27.14
CA SER A 155 -0.28 1.00 28.48
C SER A 155 0.80 0.18 29.20
N HIS A 156 1.81 -0.32 28.47
CA HIS A 156 2.84 -1.21 29.03
C HIS A 156 4.27 -0.62 28.97
N GLU A 157 4.53 0.31 28.06
CA GLU A 157 5.85 0.87 27.79
C GLU A 157 5.80 2.42 27.86
N MET A 158 5.64 2.95 29.08
CA MET A 158 5.36 4.38 29.31
C MET A 158 6.53 5.33 28.95
N ASP A 159 7.77 4.83 28.85
CA ASP A 159 8.96 5.68 28.72
C ASP A 159 9.21 6.21 27.31
N LYS A 160 8.57 5.68 26.28
CA LYS A 160 8.85 6.01 24.87
C LYS A 160 7.59 6.19 24.05
N LYS A 161 7.70 7.09 23.09
CA LYS A 161 6.60 7.47 22.19
C LYS A 161 6.40 6.46 21.05
N VAL A 162 5.24 6.57 20.42
CA VAL A 162 4.87 5.83 19.20
C VAL A 162 5.00 6.76 18.00
N LEU A 163 5.67 6.28 16.93
CA LEU A 163 5.77 6.97 15.65
C LEU A 163 4.95 6.23 14.59
N VAL A 164 3.99 6.92 13.99
CA VAL A 164 3.25 6.42 12.83
C VAL A 164 3.70 7.19 11.59
N VAL A 165 4.25 6.48 10.59
CA VAL A 165 4.73 7.08 9.35
C VAL A 165 3.82 6.67 8.20
N VAL A 166 3.27 7.65 7.51
CA VAL A 166 2.36 7.48 6.38
C VAL A 166 2.88 8.19 5.13
N PRO A 167 2.47 7.80 3.91
CA PRO A 167 3.01 8.39 2.68
C PRO A 167 2.52 9.80 2.34
N THR A 168 1.35 10.22 2.79
CA THR A 168 0.73 11.50 2.39
C THR A 168 0.10 12.25 3.57
N THR A 169 -0.04 13.57 3.42
CA THR A 169 -0.72 14.42 4.42
C THR A 169 -2.18 14.04 4.62
N SER A 170 -2.87 13.64 3.56
CA SER A 170 -4.27 13.16 3.65
C SER A 170 -4.39 11.92 4.54
N LEU A 171 -3.39 11.01 4.50
CA LEU A 171 -3.38 9.83 5.36
C LEU A 171 -3.01 10.19 6.82
N VAL A 172 -2.22 11.25 7.05
CA VAL A 172 -2.00 11.77 8.42
C VAL A 172 -3.33 12.20 9.04
N GLU A 173 -4.10 13.04 8.32
CA GLU A 173 -5.39 13.52 8.80
C GLU A 173 -6.42 12.39 8.94
N GLN A 174 -6.44 11.43 8.00
CA GLN A 174 -7.32 10.26 8.09
C GLN A 174 -6.99 9.41 9.32
N MET A 175 -5.72 9.10 9.56
CA MET A 175 -5.30 8.28 10.70
C MET A 175 -5.64 8.97 12.02
N TYR A 176 -5.47 10.28 12.08
CA TYR A 176 -5.86 11.08 13.25
C TYR A 176 -7.37 11.01 13.51
N LYS A 177 -8.21 11.23 12.51
CA LYS A 177 -9.67 11.10 12.58
C LYS A 177 -10.12 9.68 12.94
N ASP A 178 -9.42 8.67 12.42
CA ASP A 178 -9.68 7.27 12.77
C ASP A 178 -9.41 7.04 14.27
N PHE A 179 -8.28 7.53 14.79
CA PHE A 179 -7.95 7.42 16.22
C PHE A 179 -8.93 8.17 17.10
N GLU A 180 -9.33 9.39 16.72
CA GLU A 180 -10.37 10.17 17.39
C GLU A 180 -11.69 9.39 17.45
N SER A 181 -12.08 8.76 16.35
CA SER A 181 -13.29 7.94 16.28
C SER A 181 -13.20 6.68 17.16
N TYR A 182 -12.01 6.05 17.24
CA TYR A 182 -11.82 4.82 18.04
C TYR A 182 -11.72 5.11 19.53
N SER A 183 -11.23 6.27 19.95
CA SER A 183 -11.12 6.68 21.34
C SER A 183 -12.32 7.48 21.86
N TRP A 184 -13.35 7.73 21.06
CA TRP A 184 -14.46 8.62 21.38
C TRP A 184 -15.09 8.37 22.77
N GLN A 185 -15.10 7.15 23.24
CA GLN A 185 -15.63 6.76 24.55
C GLN A 185 -14.54 6.31 25.54
N ASP A 186 -13.27 6.50 25.21
CA ASP A 186 -12.14 6.09 26.04
C ASP A 186 -11.59 7.29 26.83
N GLU A 187 -11.98 7.38 28.10
CA GLU A 187 -11.54 8.45 29.01
C GLU A 187 -10.03 8.41 29.32
N SER A 188 -9.33 7.31 28.98
CA SER A 188 -7.90 7.13 29.28
C SER A 188 -6.97 7.60 28.14
N PHE A 189 -7.51 8.10 27.01
CA PHE A 189 -6.73 8.54 25.87
C PHE A 189 -7.45 9.66 25.11
N ASP A 190 -6.85 10.84 25.14
CA ASP A 190 -7.35 12.01 24.41
C ASP A 190 -6.48 12.26 23.18
N VAL A 191 -7.07 12.19 22.00
CA VAL A 191 -6.35 12.37 20.73
C VAL A 191 -5.85 13.82 20.56
N GLU A 192 -6.52 14.82 21.10
CA GLU A 192 -6.05 16.22 21.01
C GLU A 192 -4.77 16.43 21.84
N ASP A 193 -4.68 15.79 22.99
CA ASP A 193 -3.54 15.92 23.91
C ASP A 193 -2.42 14.90 23.59
N ASP A 194 -2.80 13.66 23.23
CA ASP A 194 -1.86 12.54 23.07
C ASP A 194 -1.27 12.40 21.68
N VAL A 195 -1.94 12.89 20.63
CA VAL A 195 -1.55 12.63 19.24
C VAL A 195 -1.14 13.92 18.50
N HIS A 196 0.11 13.98 18.10
CA HIS A 196 0.66 15.09 17.33
C HIS A 196 0.81 14.75 15.84
N ARG A 197 0.48 15.71 14.97
CA ARG A 197 0.60 15.59 13.50
C ARG A 197 1.73 16.46 12.98
N ILE A 198 2.71 15.86 12.28
CA ILE A 198 3.84 16.59 11.67
C ILE A 198 3.78 16.44 10.15
N TYR A 199 3.53 17.56 9.45
CA TYR A 199 3.67 17.68 8.00
C TYR A 199 3.82 19.16 7.61
N SER A 200 4.08 19.48 6.33
CA SER A 200 4.26 20.86 5.87
C SER A 200 3.08 21.75 6.28
N GLY A 201 3.35 22.79 7.06
CA GLY A 201 2.35 23.70 7.63
C GLY A 201 1.89 23.36 9.06
N LYS A 202 2.24 22.17 9.61
CA LYS A 202 1.98 21.76 10.99
C LYS A 202 3.23 21.14 11.61
N GLU A 203 4.29 21.93 11.73
CA GLU A 203 5.58 21.47 12.28
C GLU A 203 5.75 22.00 13.71
N LYS A 204 5.72 21.10 14.70
CA LYS A 204 6.18 21.34 16.06
C LYS A 204 7.14 20.22 16.43
N ILE A 205 8.37 20.57 16.78
CA ILE A 205 9.42 19.59 17.14
C ILE A 205 9.24 19.14 18.58
N ASN A 206 8.81 20.02 19.46
CA ASN A 206 8.60 19.76 20.87
C ASN A 206 7.12 19.53 21.14
N PHE A 207 6.77 18.30 21.42
CA PHE A 207 5.42 17.85 21.75
C PHE A 207 5.48 16.92 22.97
N GLU A 208 4.59 17.13 23.92
CA GLU A 208 4.55 16.35 25.17
C GLU A 208 3.76 15.04 25.02
N GLY A 209 2.85 14.94 24.06
CA GLY A 209 2.04 13.75 23.80
C GLY A 209 2.83 12.50 23.45
N SER A 210 2.13 11.37 23.46
CA SER A 210 2.69 10.03 23.38
C SER A 210 2.82 9.48 21.97
N VAL A 211 2.09 10.06 21.00
CA VAL A 211 2.00 9.57 19.61
C VAL A 211 2.30 10.66 18.61
N VAL A 212 3.09 10.34 17.61
CA VAL A 212 3.31 11.24 16.44
C VAL A 212 2.89 10.55 15.17
N ILE A 213 2.01 11.19 14.39
CA ILE A 213 1.67 10.77 13.03
C ILE A 213 2.35 11.74 12.06
N THR A 214 3.15 11.23 11.11
CA THR A 214 3.93 12.07 10.22
C THR A 214 4.07 11.48 8.81
N THR A 215 4.40 12.35 7.85
CA THR A 215 4.85 11.89 6.54
C THR A 215 6.36 11.65 6.56
N TRP A 216 6.84 10.73 5.70
CA TRP A 216 8.28 10.48 5.60
C TRP A 216 9.06 11.72 5.12
N GLN A 217 8.43 12.60 4.31
CA GLN A 217 9.02 13.84 3.79
C GLN A 217 9.30 14.85 4.92
N SER A 218 8.47 14.85 5.95
CA SER A 218 8.67 15.67 7.14
C SER A 218 9.66 14.99 8.10
N ALA A 219 9.48 13.71 8.36
CA ALA A 219 10.34 12.96 9.30
C ALA A 219 11.82 12.97 8.89
N ILE A 220 12.16 12.83 7.61
CA ILE A 220 13.57 12.76 7.16
C ILE A 220 14.37 14.03 7.48
N LYS A 221 13.70 15.17 7.63
CA LYS A 221 14.31 16.48 7.94
C LYS A 221 14.60 16.68 9.43
N LEU A 222 14.05 15.83 10.30
CA LEU A 222 14.19 15.95 11.75
C LEU A 222 15.58 15.50 12.21
N PRO A 223 16.12 16.08 13.30
CA PRO A 223 17.45 15.75 13.81
C PRO A 223 17.50 14.31 14.33
N LEU A 224 18.70 13.71 14.33
CA LEU A 224 18.89 12.32 14.77
C LEU A 224 18.40 12.08 16.21
N SER A 225 18.64 13.04 17.12
CA SER A 225 18.20 12.98 18.51
C SER A 225 16.67 12.87 18.67
N TRP A 226 15.90 13.39 17.71
CA TRP A 226 14.46 13.29 17.75
C TRP A 226 13.98 11.83 17.69
N PHE A 227 14.67 10.98 16.94
CA PHE A 227 14.30 9.57 16.75
C PHE A 227 14.55 8.69 17.98
N SER A 228 15.40 9.13 18.92
CA SER A 228 15.71 8.35 20.12
C SER A 228 14.55 8.21 21.11
N GLY A 229 13.55 9.10 21.04
CA GLY A 229 12.38 9.11 21.91
C GLY A 229 11.32 8.07 21.57
N TYR A 230 11.48 7.32 20.47
CA TYR A 230 10.46 6.37 20.00
C TYR A 230 10.87 4.93 20.29
N GLY A 231 9.97 4.18 20.91
CA GLY A 231 10.14 2.74 21.16
C GLY A 231 9.28 1.86 20.24
N MET A 232 8.25 2.45 19.63
CA MET A 232 7.44 1.80 18.62
C MET A 232 7.38 2.64 17.34
N VAL A 233 7.52 1.99 16.19
CA VAL A 233 7.29 2.58 14.87
C VAL A 233 6.30 1.74 14.07
N ILE A 234 5.31 2.40 13.49
CA ILE A 234 4.34 1.79 12.58
C ILE A 234 4.45 2.49 11.24
N GLY A 235 4.70 1.72 10.18
CA GLY A 235 4.72 2.22 8.80
C GLY A 235 3.46 1.77 8.08
N ASP A 236 2.53 2.68 7.84
CA ASP A 236 1.39 2.35 6.97
C ASP A 236 1.79 2.48 5.50
N GLU A 237 1.15 1.69 4.63
CA GLU A 237 1.56 1.47 3.25
C GLU A 237 3.05 1.06 3.16
N ALA A 238 3.40 0.03 3.93
CA ALA A 238 4.77 -0.44 4.13
C ALA A 238 5.54 -0.70 2.81
N HIS A 239 4.85 -1.06 1.73
CA HIS A 239 5.47 -1.24 0.41
C HIS A 239 6.24 0.00 -0.10
N THR A 240 5.97 1.19 0.44
CA THR A 240 6.71 2.42 0.12
C THR A 240 8.08 2.49 0.82
N PHE A 241 8.28 1.74 1.91
CA PHE A 241 9.51 1.73 2.74
C PHE A 241 10.71 1.03 2.10
N LYS A 242 10.59 0.57 0.89
CA LYS A 242 11.73 0.15 0.05
C LYS A 242 12.58 1.34 -0.44
N ALA A 243 12.06 2.57 -0.38
CA ALA A 243 12.79 3.77 -0.76
C ALA A 243 13.91 4.08 0.22
N LYS A 244 15.05 4.59 -0.30
CA LYS A 244 16.24 4.92 0.48
C LYS A 244 15.94 5.86 1.67
N SER A 245 15.09 6.87 1.45
CA SER A 245 14.71 7.85 2.48
C SER A 245 14.01 7.19 3.68
N LEU A 246 13.04 6.29 3.39
CA LEU A 246 12.29 5.58 4.42
C LEU A 246 13.16 4.58 5.17
N THR A 247 14.03 3.85 4.46
CA THR A 247 15.05 2.98 5.08
C THR A 247 16.01 3.79 5.97
N THR A 248 16.35 5.02 5.57
CA THR A 248 17.19 5.92 6.40
C THR A 248 16.47 6.29 7.70
N ILE A 249 15.17 6.62 7.66
CA ILE A 249 14.36 6.89 8.85
C ILE A 249 14.35 5.66 9.76
N MET A 250 14.10 4.48 9.22
CA MET A 250 14.08 3.23 9.99
C MET A 250 15.43 2.94 10.68
N ASN A 251 16.54 3.27 10.03
CA ASN A 251 17.88 3.11 10.61
C ASN A 251 18.19 4.13 11.72
N ARG A 252 17.50 5.29 11.75
CA ARG A 252 17.65 6.30 12.84
C ARG A 252 16.88 5.91 14.11
N LEU A 253 15.88 5.03 14.00
CA LEU A 253 15.03 4.57 15.09
C LEU A 253 15.72 3.45 15.89
N VAL A 254 16.89 3.74 16.45
CA VAL A 254 17.75 2.72 17.12
C VAL A 254 17.15 2.17 18.40
N ASN A 255 16.15 2.84 18.97
CA ASN A 255 15.46 2.44 20.21
C ASN A 255 14.08 1.79 19.96
N ALA A 256 13.58 1.82 18.71
CA ALA A 256 12.26 1.28 18.40
C ALA A 256 12.30 -0.26 18.32
N GLY A 257 11.97 -0.92 19.41
CA GLY A 257 11.89 -2.37 19.51
C GLY A 257 10.67 -2.94 18.76
N PHE A 258 9.55 -2.21 18.79
CA PHE A 258 8.36 -2.57 18.02
C PHE A 258 8.40 -1.90 16.65
N ARG A 259 8.40 -2.72 15.59
CA ARG A 259 8.48 -2.26 14.19
C ARG A 259 7.42 -2.97 13.35
N ILE A 260 6.32 -2.31 13.11
CA ILE A 260 5.18 -2.89 12.40
C ILE A 260 4.99 -2.16 11.07
N GLY A 261 4.98 -2.92 9.97
CA GLY A 261 4.56 -2.44 8.67
C GLY A 261 3.16 -2.92 8.34
N THR A 262 2.27 -2.05 7.88
CA THR A 262 0.95 -2.44 7.36
C THR A 262 0.86 -2.13 5.88
N THR A 263 0.29 -3.03 5.09
CA THR A 263 0.09 -2.80 3.65
C THR A 263 -1.01 -3.69 3.09
N GLY A 264 -1.70 -3.21 2.06
CA GLY A 264 -2.67 -4.01 1.32
C GLY A 264 -2.04 -5.07 0.42
N THR A 265 -0.82 -4.82 -0.04
CA THR A 265 -0.11 -5.68 -1.01
C THR A 265 1.39 -5.57 -0.82
N ILE A 266 2.11 -6.62 -1.21
CA ILE A 266 3.56 -6.62 -1.30
C ILE A 266 4.00 -7.01 -2.71
N ASP A 267 5.07 -6.41 -3.19
CA ASP A 267 5.68 -6.73 -4.48
C ASP A 267 6.39 -8.10 -4.39
N ASP A 268 6.25 -8.93 -5.42
CA ASP A 268 6.88 -10.25 -5.48
C ASP A 268 8.40 -10.18 -5.75
N ALA A 269 8.97 -9.00 -6.07
CA ALA A 269 10.40 -8.82 -6.26
C ALA A 269 11.17 -9.10 -4.96
N ILE A 270 12.09 -10.08 -5.00
CA ILE A 270 12.87 -10.53 -3.83
C ILE A 270 13.60 -9.38 -3.14
N SER A 271 14.24 -8.48 -3.92
CA SER A 271 14.97 -7.32 -3.38
C SER A 271 14.06 -6.38 -2.59
N ASN A 272 12.85 -6.13 -3.09
CA ASN A 272 11.87 -5.27 -2.44
C ASN A 272 11.36 -5.93 -1.15
N LYS A 273 11.00 -7.21 -1.23
CA LYS A 273 10.51 -7.98 -0.08
C LYS A 273 11.54 -8.03 1.05
N MET A 274 12.80 -8.37 0.74
CA MET A 274 13.86 -8.45 1.75
C MET A 274 14.20 -7.07 2.35
N THR A 275 14.14 -5.99 1.58
CA THR A 275 14.31 -4.63 2.11
C THR A 275 13.21 -4.28 3.12
N LEU A 276 11.98 -4.65 2.83
CA LEU A 276 10.85 -4.43 3.74
C LEU A 276 10.96 -5.31 4.99
N GLU A 277 11.25 -6.61 4.82
CA GLU A 277 11.48 -7.53 5.93
C GLU A 277 12.62 -7.03 6.83
N GLY A 278 13.68 -6.48 6.26
CA GLY A 278 14.78 -5.87 7.00
C GLY A 278 14.36 -4.71 7.89
N ASN A 279 13.45 -3.88 7.43
CA ASN A 279 12.95 -2.72 8.17
C ASN A 279 11.96 -3.11 9.28
N PHE A 280 11.08 -4.07 9.03
CA PHE A 280 9.95 -4.38 9.92
C PHE A 280 9.99 -5.80 10.50
N GLY A 281 10.44 -6.79 9.76
CA GLY A 281 10.39 -8.20 10.13
C GLY A 281 9.64 -9.05 9.13
N PRO A 282 9.37 -10.32 9.45
CA PRO A 282 8.72 -11.26 8.56
C PRO A 282 7.31 -10.83 8.15
N VAL A 283 6.90 -11.30 6.96
CA VAL A 283 5.55 -11.08 6.45
C VAL A 283 4.54 -12.00 7.15
N TYR A 284 3.45 -11.40 7.63
CA TYR A 284 2.27 -12.09 8.14
C TYR A 284 1.04 -11.69 7.32
N LYS A 285 0.33 -12.68 6.79
CA LYS A 285 -0.90 -12.48 6.03
C LYS A 285 -2.09 -12.45 6.99
N VAL A 286 -2.69 -11.30 7.15
CA VAL A 286 -3.81 -11.08 8.09
C VAL A 286 -5.09 -11.71 7.55
N THR A 287 -5.48 -11.37 6.33
CA THR A 287 -6.66 -11.88 5.64
C THR A 287 -6.52 -11.61 4.13
N THR A 288 -7.44 -12.11 3.35
CA THR A 288 -7.52 -11.88 1.90
C THR A 288 -8.76 -11.09 1.54
N THR A 289 -8.72 -10.39 0.40
CA THR A 289 -9.91 -9.73 -0.14
C THR A 289 -11.06 -10.71 -0.35
N LYS A 290 -10.75 -11.93 -0.79
CA LYS A 290 -11.74 -12.99 -0.98
C LYS A 290 -12.43 -13.39 0.33
N GLU A 291 -11.67 -13.62 1.39
CA GLU A 291 -12.22 -13.94 2.71
C GLU A 291 -13.14 -12.84 3.26
N LEU A 292 -12.75 -11.57 3.04
CA LEU A 292 -13.58 -10.42 3.44
C LEU A 292 -14.89 -10.32 2.64
N ILE A 293 -14.85 -10.66 1.34
CA ILE A 293 -16.06 -10.72 0.50
C ILE A 293 -16.95 -11.88 0.94
N ASP A 294 -16.38 -13.06 1.16
CA ASP A 294 -17.13 -14.26 1.58
C ASP A 294 -17.75 -14.10 2.98
N ALA A 295 -17.07 -13.36 3.88
CA ALA A 295 -17.59 -12.98 5.19
C ALA A 295 -18.55 -11.77 5.15
N ASP A 296 -18.99 -11.35 3.96
CA ASP A 296 -19.85 -10.18 3.77
C ASP A 296 -19.36 -8.89 4.45
N THR A 297 -18.04 -8.77 4.63
CA THR A 297 -17.38 -7.56 5.15
C THR A 297 -17.17 -6.53 4.04
N LEU A 298 -16.90 -7.02 2.84
CA LEU A 298 -16.75 -6.21 1.63
C LEU A 298 -17.87 -6.53 0.63
N ALA A 299 -18.15 -5.56 -0.26
CA ALA A 299 -19.13 -5.73 -1.33
C ALA A 299 -18.70 -6.84 -2.31
N GLN A 300 -19.68 -7.48 -2.92
CA GLN A 300 -19.45 -8.41 -4.02
C GLN A 300 -18.77 -7.69 -5.18
N LEU A 301 -17.78 -8.34 -5.81
CA LEU A 301 -17.02 -7.81 -6.92
C LEU A 301 -17.17 -8.69 -8.15
N THR A 302 -17.48 -8.06 -9.28
CA THR A 302 -17.43 -8.69 -10.60
C THR A 302 -16.47 -7.93 -11.49
N ILE A 303 -15.58 -8.62 -12.22
CA ILE A 303 -14.65 -8.01 -13.17
C ILE A 303 -15.02 -8.43 -14.57
N GLN A 304 -15.26 -7.45 -15.45
CA GLN A 304 -15.48 -7.62 -16.87
C GLN A 304 -14.23 -7.14 -17.63
N CYS A 305 -13.44 -8.08 -18.15
CA CYS A 305 -12.27 -7.77 -18.97
C CYS A 305 -12.74 -7.59 -20.42
N LEU A 306 -12.70 -6.38 -20.94
CA LEU A 306 -13.17 -6.04 -22.29
C LEU A 306 -11.97 -5.89 -23.22
N VAL A 307 -11.74 -6.90 -24.07
CA VAL A 307 -10.66 -6.91 -25.06
C VAL A 307 -11.15 -6.23 -26.34
N LEU A 308 -10.69 -4.99 -26.54
CA LEU A 308 -11.05 -4.17 -27.69
C LEU A 308 -10.27 -4.64 -28.91
N LYS A 309 -10.99 -5.05 -29.96
CA LYS A 309 -10.44 -5.56 -31.23
C LYS A 309 -10.42 -4.45 -32.25
N TYR A 310 -9.24 -4.04 -32.64
CA TYR A 310 -9.00 -3.04 -33.70
C TYR A 310 -9.01 -3.66 -35.06
N SER A 311 -9.26 -2.87 -36.13
CA SER A 311 -9.19 -3.33 -37.52
C SER A 311 -7.79 -3.85 -37.87
N ASP A 312 -7.72 -4.70 -38.92
CA ASP A 312 -6.42 -5.24 -39.35
C ASP A 312 -5.50 -4.15 -39.90
N GLU A 313 -6.05 -3.08 -40.49
CA GLU A 313 -5.31 -1.92 -40.97
C GLU A 313 -4.65 -1.19 -39.78
N GLU A 314 -5.41 -0.92 -38.69
CA GLU A 314 -4.91 -0.25 -37.50
C GLU A 314 -3.85 -1.10 -36.78
N ARG A 315 -4.11 -2.41 -36.63
CA ARG A 315 -3.16 -3.36 -36.02
C ARG A 315 -1.85 -3.44 -36.81
N LYS A 316 -1.91 -3.40 -38.15
CA LYS A 316 -0.75 -3.37 -39.03
C LYS A 316 0.02 -2.05 -38.91
N ALA A 317 -0.69 -0.92 -38.84
CA ALA A 317 -0.10 0.41 -38.66
C ALA A 317 0.63 0.54 -37.30
N CYS A 318 0.10 -0.07 -36.24
CA CYS A 318 0.68 -0.08 -34.91
C CYS A 318 1.83 -1.10 -34.73
N LYS A 319 2.18 -1.86 -35.77
CA LYS A 319 3.25 -2.86 -35.71
C LYS A 319 4.59 -2.22 -35.32
N GLY A 320 5.14 -2.66 -34.18
CA GLY A 320 6.50 -2.26 -33.78
C GLY A 320 6.59 -0.87 -33.12
N LEU A 321 5.46 -0.26 -32.76
CA LEU A 321 5.44 0.95 -31.95
C LEU A 321 6.24 0.74 -30.67
N LYS A 322 6.90 1.78 -30.20
CA LYS A 322 7.45 1.82 -28.84
C LYS A 322 6.30 1.96 -27.84
N TYR A 323 6.58 1.61 -26.61
CA TYR A 323 5.55 1.64 -25.54
C TYR A 323 4.83 3.00 -25.43
N GLN A 324 5.57 4.11 -25.47
CA GLN A 324 4.96 5.43 -25.36
C GLN A 324 4.08 5.78 -26.56
N ASP A 325 4.53 5.43 -27.78
CA ASP A 325 3.77 5.67 -29.01
C ASP A 325 2.49 4.84 -29.05
N GLU A 326 2.55 3.59 -28.52
CA GLU A 326 1.37 2.73 -28.38
C GLU A 326 0.36 3.33 -27.39
N ILE A 327 0.83 3.83 -26.23
CA ILE A 327 -0.03 4.51 -25.27
C ILE A 327 -0.69 5.75 -25.89
N ASP A 328 0.10 6.58 -26.55
CA ASP A 328 -0.39 7.81 -27.18
C ASP A 328 -1.47 7.51 -28.24
N HIS A 329 -1.25 6.47 -29.07
CA HIS A 329 -2.25 6.00 -30.02
C HIS A 329 -3.56 5.56 -29.35
N ILE A 330 -3.47 4.74 -28.31
CA ILE A 330 -4.63 4.19 -27.57
C ILE A 330 -5.44 5.31 -26.92
N VAL A 331 -4.79 6.23 -26.19
CA VAL A 331 -5.51 7.26 -25.43
C VAL A 331 -6.12 8.35 -26.32
N SER A 332 -5.59 8.57 -27.52
CA SER A 332 -6.13 9.49 -28.51
C SER A 332 -7.17 8.88 -29.45
N HIS A 333 -7.40 7.56 -29.39
CA HIS A 333 -8.27 6.87 -30.33
C HIS A 333 -9.76 7.20 -30.10
N GLU A 334 -10.39 7.90 -31.04
CA GLU A 334 -11.74 8.45 -30.87
C GLU A 334 -12.83 7.40 -30.64
N LYS A 335 -12.84 6.32 -31.44
CA LYS A 335 -13.85 5.25 -31.29
C LYS A 335 -13.74 4.59 -29.92
N ARG A 336 -12.51 4.36 -29.45
CA ARG A 336 -12.24 3.82 -28.12
C ARG A 336 -12.76 4.73 -27.00
N ASN A 337 -12.45 6.01 -27.07
CA ASN A 337 -12.90 6.97 -26.07
C ASN A 337 -14.44 7.13 -26.09
N ARG A 338 -15.05 7.11 -27.27
CA ARG A 338 -16.51 7.08 -27.42
C ARG A 338 -17.11 5.82 -26.81
N PHE A 339 -16.48 4.64 -27.02
CA PHE A 339 -16.90 3.39 -26.37
C PHE A 339 -16.88 3.49 -24.84
N ILE A 340 -15.78 4.04 -24.25
CA ILE A 340 -15.66 4.26 -22.80
C ILE A 340 -16.80 5.14 -22.29
N VAL A 341 -17.06 6.26 -22.98
CA VAL A 341 -18.11 7.21 -22.59
C VAL A 341 -19.49 6.55 -22.68
N ASN A 342 -19.79 5.86 -23.76
CA ASN A 342 -21.07 5.17 -23.93
C ASN A 342 -21.27 4.10 -22.87
N LEU A 343 -20.29 3.18 -22.70
CA LEU A 343 -20.34 2.13 -21.71
C LEU A 343 -20.58 2.68 -20.31
N THR A 344 -19.88 3.76 -19.94
CA THR A 344 -20.05 4.38 -18.60
C THR A 344 -21.43 5.04 -18.46
N CYS A 345 -21.91 5.72 -19.50
CA CYS A 345 -23.23 6.37 -19.47
C CYS A 345 -24.38 5.38 -19.37
N ASP A 346 -24.21 4.19 -19.94
CA ASP A 346 -25.23 3.11 -19.92
C ASP A 346 -25.31 2.43 -18.52
N GLN A 347 -24.30 2.62 -17.67
CA GLN A 347 -24.32 2.08 -16.31
C GLN A 347 -25.08 3.00 -15.36
N GLN A 348 -25.79 2.39 -14.42
CA GLN A 348 -26.44 3.10 -13.31
C GLN A 348 -25.54 3.15 -12.10
N GLY A 349 -25.79 4.10 -11.20
CA GLY A 349 -24.99 4.31 -10.00
C GLY A 349 -23.71 5.11 -10.25
N ASN A 350 -23.01 5.40 -9.17
CA ASN A 350 -21.76 6.17 -9.25
C ASN A 350 -20.70 5.39 -10.01
N SER A 351 -20.13 6.03 -11.01
CA SER A 351 -19.13 5.44 -11.91
C SER A 351 -17.81 6.19 -11.81
N LEU A 352 -16.72 5.46 -11.58
CA LEU A 352 -15.35 5.98 -11.52
C LEU A 352 -14.59 5.60 -12.79
N VAL A 353 -14.06 6.58 -13.51
CA VAL A 353 -13.26 6.38 -14.73
C VAL A 353 -11.81 6.74 -14.44
N LEU A 354 -10.92 5.75 -14.45
CA LEU A 354 -9.52 5.89 -14.09
C LEU A 354 -8.62 6.09 -15.30
N TYR A 355 -7.88 7.21 -15.32
CA TYR A 355 -6.93 7.55 -16.38
C TYR A 355 -5.51 7.79 -15.83
N ASN A 356 -4.48 7.74 -16.71
CA ASN A 356 -3.09 8.02 -16.37
C ASN A 356 -2.59 9.39 -16.86
N LEU A 357 -2.99 9.83 -18.05
CA LEU A 357 -2.50 11.05 -18.70
C LEU A 357 -3.56 12.14 -18.63
N VAL A 358 -3.27 13.20 -17.84
CA VAL A 358 -4.24 14.29 -17.56
C VAL A 358 -4.66 14.98 -18.86
N GLU A 359 -3.70 15.55 -19.60
CA GLU A 359 -3.99 16.37 -20.78
C GLU A 359 -4.45 15.53 -21.98
N LYS A 360 -3.78 14.40 -22.24
CA LYS A 360 -4.03 13.59 -23.42
C LYS A 360 -5.24 12.67 -23.33
N HIS A 361 -5.70 12.35 -22.11
CA HIS A 361 -6.78 11.38 -21.92
C HIS A 361 -7.84 11.83 -20.90
N GLY A 362 -7.45 12.26 -19.72
CA GLY A 362 -8.38 12.62 -18.65
C GLY A 362 -9.30 13.77 -19.01
N LYS A 363 -8.75 14.89 -19.47
CA LYS A 363 -9.54 16.06 -19.92
C LYS A 363 -10.41 15.77 -21.13
N PRO A 364 -9.94 15.10 -22.21
CA PRO A 364 -10.80 14.68 -23.31
C PRO A 364 -11.98 13.82 -22.88
N LEU A 365 -11.76 12.81 -22.03
CA LEU A 365 -12.85 11.99 -21.49
C LEU A 365 -13.84 12.83 -20.66
N TYR A 366 -13.33 13.66 -19.77
CA TYR A 366 -14.18 14.55 -18.96
C TYR A 366 -15.10 15.43 -19.83
N ASN A 367 -14.52 16.11 -20.82
CA ASN A 367 -15.28 16.96 -21.73
C ASN A 367 -16.35 16.17 -22.50
N ALA A 368 -16.00 14.96 -22.98
CA ALA A 368 -16.95 14.08 -23.66
C ALA A 368 -18.10 13.63 -22.75
N PHE A 369 -17.83 13.35 -21.45
CA PHE A 369 -18.89 13.05 -20.48
C PHE A 369 -19.78 14.25 -20.20
N VAL A 370 -19.20 15.44 -20.02
CA VAL A 370 -19.98 16.69 -19.79
C VAL A 370 -20.91 16.95 -20.96
N GLU A 371 -20.42 16.82 -22.19
CA GLU A 371 -21.23 17.01 -23.38
C GLU A 371 -22.34 15.95 -23.50
N LYS A 372 -22.00 14.66 -23.34
CA LYS A 372 -22.93 13.53 -23.47
C LYS A 372 -24.04 13.58 -22.40
N LEU A 373 -23.73 14.00 -21.19
CA LEU A 373 -24.66 14.03 -20.06
C LEU A 373 -25.36 15.38 -19.85
N LYS A 374 -25.13 16.33 -20.75
CA LYS A 374 -25.78 17.63 -20.72
C LYS A 374 -27.32 17.46 -20.76
N GLY A 375 -27.99 18.06 -19.78
CA GLY A 375 -29.46 18.00 -19.68
C GLY A 375 -30.02 16.73 -19.02
N THR A 376 -29.20 15.74 -18.68
CA THR A 376 -29.66 14.51 -18.02
C THR A 376 -29.77 14.60 -16.50
N GLY A 377 -29.20 15.66 -15.89
CA GLY A 377 -29.09 15.81 -14.43
C GLY A 377 -27.95 14.98 -13.79
N ARG A 378 -27.29 14.09 -14.55
CA ARG A 378 -26.17 13.30 -14.07
C ARG A 378 -24.89 14.13 -13.97
N LYS A 379 -24.32 14.28 -12.78
CA LYS A 379 -23.14 15.12 -12.53
C LYS A 379 -21.84 14.44 -12.97
N VAL A 380 -20.89 15.25 -13.43
CA VAL A 380 -19.55 14.80 -13.84
C VAL A 380 -18.49 15.58 -13.06
N PHE A 381 -17.56 14.86 -12.39
CA PHE A 381 -16.48 15.42 -11.61
C PHE A 381 -15.12 15.07 -12.21
N PHE A 382 -14.18 16.01 -12.14
CA PHE A 382 -12.80 15.81 -12.58
C PHE A 382 -11.82 15.90 -11.43
N VAL A 383 -10.98 14.87 -11.25
CA VAL A 383 -10.02 14.80 -10.17
C VAL A 383 -8.62 14.47 -10.70
N SER A 384 -7.67 15.37 -10.46
CA SER A 384 -6.26 15.19 -10.82
C SER A 384 -5.34 15.58 -9.66
N GLY A 385 -4.03 15.30 -9.81
CA GLY A 385 -3.03 15.68 -8.83
C GLY A 385 -2.85 17.21 -8.64
N ALA A 386 -3.32 18.00 -9.61
CA ALA A 386 -3.30 19.46 -9.54
C ALA A 386 -4.44 20.03 -8.65
N VAL A 387 -5.50 19.24 -8.38
CA VAL A 387 -6.58 19.63 -7.49
C VAL A 387 -6.07 19.59 -6.05
N ASN A 388 -6.29 20.67 -5.29
CA ASN A 388 -5.83 20.76 -3.90
C ASN A 388 -6.59 19.78 -2.97
N ALA A 389 -6.10 19.62 -1.74
CA ALA A 389 -6.66 18.64 -0.80
C ALA A 389 -8.10 18.99 -0.40
N ASP A 390 -8.41 20.27 -0.21
CA ASP A 390 -9.74 20.74 0.21
C ASP A 390 -10.78 20.55 -0.90
N GLU A 391 -10.40 20.82 -2.15
CA GLU A 391 -11.28 20.58 -3.30
C GLU A 391 -11.53 19.08 -3.50
N ARG A 392 -10.52 18.23 -3.29
CA ARG A 392 -10.69 16.76 -3.34
C ARG A 392 -11.66 16.26 -2.28
N GLU A 393 -11.58 16.81 -1.07
CA GLU A 393 -12.50 16.45 0.01
C GLU A 393 -13.93 16.90 -0.30
N LYS A 394 -14.13 18.12 -0.82
CA LYS A 394 -15.44 18.60 -1.29
C LYS A 394 -16.03 17.71 -2.40
N ILE A 395 -15.21 17.30 -3.37
CA ILE A 395 -15.67 16.38 -4.43
C ILE A 395 -16.08 15.05 -3.81
N ARG A 396 -15.33 14.53 -2.82
CA ARG A 396 -15.68 13.32 -2.09
C ARG A 396 -17.06 13.46 -1.40
N GLU A 397 -17.24 14.52 -0.59
CA GLU A 397 -18.47 14.77 0.16
C GLU A 397 -19.69 14.88 -0.78
N VAL A 398 -19.57 15.65 -1.87
CA VAL A 398 -20.64 15.79 -2.85
C VAL A 398 -20.91 14.46 -3.55
N THR A 399 -19.88 13.69 -3.89
CA THR A 399 -20.06 12.41 -4.59
C THR A 399 -20.69 11.34 -3.69
N GLU A 400 -20.43 11.40 -2.38
CA GLU A 400 -21.06 10.50 -1.40
C GLU A 400 -22.59 10.74 -1.30
N GLN A 401 -23.04 11.97 -1.56
CA GLN A 401 -24.48 12.33 -1.58
C GLN A 401 -25.13 11.98 -2.93
N GLU A 402 -24.35 11.84 -4.01
CA GLU A 402 -24.86 11.53 -5.33
C GLU A 402 -25.11 10.02 -5.50
N LYS A 403 -26.20 9.69 -6.16
CA LYS A 403 -26.55 8.27 -6.44
C LYS A 403 -26.20 7.83 -7.85
N ASN A 404 -25.88 8.76 -8.76
CA ASN A 404 -25.63 8.46 -10.17
C ASN A 404 -24.67 9.49 -10.79
N ALA A 405 -23.47 9.62 -10.26
CA ALA A 405 -22.45 10.54 -10.78
C ALA A 405 -21.35 9.81 -11.57
N VAL A 406 -20.64 10.56 -12.43
CA VAL A 406 -19.43 10.10 -13.12
C VAL A 406 -18.23 10.87 -12.57
N ILE A 407 -17.20 10.15 -12.11
CA ILE A 407 -15.97 10.71 -11.55
C ILE A 407 -14.82 10.31 -12.47
N VAL A 408 -14.21 11.28 -13.14
CA VAL A 408 -13.03 11.07 -13.99
C VAL A 408 -11.78 11.39 -13.17
N ALA A 409 -11.02 10.38 -12.75
CA ALA A 409 -9.93 10.55 -11.81
C ALA A 409 -8.60 9.96 -12.30
N SER A 410 -7.47 10.60 -11.94
CA SER A 410 -6.16 9.99 -12.20
C SER A 410 -5.92 8.81 -11.28
N VAL A 411 -5.34 7.71 -11.83
CA VAL A 411 -4.99 6.50 -11.04
C VAL A 411 -4.09 6.87 -9.85
N GLY A 412 -3.11 7.75 -10.04
CA GLY A 412 -2.19 8.18 -8.97
C GLY A 412 -2.91 8.90 -7.83
N THR A 413 -3.77 9.85 -8.15
CA THR A 413 -4.52 10.63 -7.15
C THR A 413 -5.53 9.74 -6.42
N PHE A 414 -6.23 8.89 -7.16
CA PHE A 414 -7.23 7.99 -6.57
C PHE A 414 -6.60 6.92 -5.68
N SER A 415 -5.47 6.34 -6.06
CA SER A 415 -4.80 5.30 -5.27
C SER A 415 -4.21 5.81 -3.95
N THR A 416 -3.92 7.11 -3.82
CA THR A 416 -3.18 7.66 -2.67
C THR A 416 -3.97 8.57 -1.72
N GLY A 417 -5.25 8.84 -1.95
CA GLY A 417 -5.90 9.82 -1.06
C GLY A 417 -7.39 10.07 -1.18
N ILE A 418 -8.07 9.56 -2.18
CA ILE A 418 -9.53 9.77 -2.30
C ILE A 418 -10.25 8.50 -1.91
N ASN A 419 -11.08 8.62 -0.89
CA ASN A 419 -11.93 7.55 -0.42
C ASN A 419 -13.38 7.88 -0.77
N ILE A 420 -13.89 7.31 -1.85
CA ILE A 420 -15.29 7.46 -2.27
C ILE A 420 -16.04 6.19 -1.89
N VAL A 421 -17.07 6.34 -1.08
CA VAL A 421 -18.08 5.29 -0.83
C VAL A 421 -19.15 5.31 -1.92
N ASN A 422 -19.96 4.27 -2.01
CA ASN A 422 -21.03 4.14 -3.02
C ASN A 422 -20.54 4.11 -4.48
N LEU A 423 -19.42 3.41 -4.76
CA LEU A 423 -18.98 3.16 -6.12
C LEU A 423 -19.58 1.86 -6.66
N HIS A 424 -20.39 1.98 -7.71
CA HIS A 424 -21.04 0.84 -8.37
C HIS A 424 -20.22 0.34 -9.57
N ASN A 425 -19.56 1.26 -10.29
CA ASN A 425 -18.81 0.95 -11.50
C ASN A 425 -17.41 1.57 -11.47
N ILE A 426 -16.39 0.81 -11.84
CA ILE A 426 -15.02 1.28 -11.98
C ILE A 426 -14.51 0.94 -13.37
N MET A 427 -14.14 1.95 -14.17
CA MET A 427 -13.58 1.81 -15.51
C MET A 427 -12.07 1.98 -15.48
N PHE A 428 -11.29 0.96 -15.82
CA PHE A 428 -9.87 1.09 -16.08
C PHE A 428 -9.66 1.59 -17.52
N ALA A 429 -9.84 2.90 -17.72
CA ALA A 429 -9.75 3.52 -19.04
C ALA A 429 -8.31 3.55 -19.58
N SER A 430 -7.29 3.61 -18.73
CA SER A 430 -5.89 3.54 -19.12
C SER A 430 -5.24 2.25 -18.62
N PRO A 431 -4.44 1.56 -19.46
CA PRO A 431 -3.75 0.35 -19.05
C PRO A 431 -2.71 0.64 -17.96
N THR A 432 -2.69 -0.18 -16.92
CA THR A 432 -1.64 -0.17 -15.89
C THR A 432 -1.12 -1.58 -15.66
N LYS A 433 0.18 -1.70 -15.39
CA LYS A 433 0.84 -2.96 -15.04
C LYS A 433 0.95 -3.16 -13.52
N SER A 434 0.94 -2.09 -12.74
CA SER A 434 1.23 -2.13 -11.32
C SER A 434 0.16 -2.90 -10.54
N GLN A 435 0.52 -4.07 -10.01
CA GLN A 435 -0.33 -4.88 -9.14
C GLN A 435 -0.86 -4.07 -7.95
N ILE A 436 0.00 -3.29 -7.31
CA ILE A 436 -0.37 -2.47 -6.15
C ILE A 436 -1.48 -1.48 -6.52
N ARG A 437 -1.31 -0.75 -7.63
CA ARG A 437 -2.32 0.24 -8.07
C ARG A 437 -3.64 -0.40 -8.43
N VAL A 438 -3.61 -1.55 -9.12
CA VAL A 438 -4.81 -2.31 -9.49
C VAL A 438 -5.55 -2.74 -8.22
N LEU A 439 -4.88 -3.40 -7.29
CA LEU A 439 -5.51 -3.90 -6.06
C LEU A 439 -5.99 -2.77 -5.13
N GLN A 440 -5.27 -1.65 -5.05
CA GLN A 440 -5.71 -0.47 -4.30
C GLN A 440 -6.97 0.15 -4.91
N SER A 441 -7.04 0.23 -6.23
CA SER A 441 -8.21 0.75 -6.94
C SER A 441 -9.43 -0.16 -6.74
N ILE A 442 -9.23 -1.47 -6.84
CA ILE A 442 -10.27 -2.49 -6.58
C ILE A 442 -10.77 -2.39 -5.13
N GLY A 443 -9.84 -2.36 -4.16
CA GLY A 443 -10.18 -2.34 -2.73
C GLY A 443 -11.05 -1.16 -2.31
N ARG A 444 -11.00 -0.04 -3.04
CA ARG A 444 -11.87 1.12 -2.77
C ARG A 444 -13.31 0.91 -3.27
N GLY A 445 -13.48 0.19 -4.38
CA GLY A 445 -14.79 -0.19 -4.88
C GLY A 445 -15.48 -1.31 -4.08
N LEU A 446 -14.72 -1.98 -3.21
CA LEU A 446 -15.27 -3.08 -2.40
C LEU A 446 -15.97 -2.63 -1.10
N ARG A 447 -16.05 -1.34 -0.82
CA ARG A 447 -16.86 -0.86 0.29
C ARG A 447 -18.34 -1.10 -0.02
N LYS A 448 -19.08 -1.60 0.97
CA LYS A 448 -20.51 -1.80 0.80
C LYS A 448 -21.18 -0.47 0.44
N THR A 449 -21.93 -0.49 -0.63
CA THR A 449 -22.82 0.60 -1.00
C THR A 449 -24.04 0.61 -0.05
N GLU A 450 -24.66 1.76 0.14
CA GLU A 450 -25.83 1.89 1.02
C GLU A 450 -27.00 1.00 0.57
N ASP A 451 -27.09 0.74 -0.74
CA ASP A 451 -28.11 -0.10 -1.35
C ASP A 451 -27.74 -1.59 -1.37
N GLY A 452 -26.59 -1.98 -0.84
CA GLY A 452 -26.11 -3.36 -0.78
C GLY A 452 -25.72 -3.94 -2.16
N GLN A 453 -25.68 -3.14 -3.21
CA GLN A 453 -25.25 -3.61 -4.53
C GLN A 453 -23.72 -3.84 -4.56
N GLY A 454 -23.30 -4.82 -5.34
CA GLY A 454 -21.89 -5.08 -5.58
C GLY A 454 -21.26 -4.08 -6.55
N THR A 455 -19.93 -4.09 -6.66
CA THR A 455 -19.18 -3.25 -7.59
C THR A 455 -18.78 -4.04 -8.84
N THR A 456 -18.97 -3.44 -10.02
CA THR A 456 -18.48 -3.98 -11.29
C THR A 456 -17.26 -3.20 -11.76
N ILE A 457 -16.18 -3.93 -12.07
CA ILE A 457 -14.98 -3.37 -12.71
C ILE A 457 -15.02 -3.71 -14.19
N TYR A 458 -14.83 -2.69 -15.02
CA TYR A 458 -14.64 -2.81 -16.46
C TYR A 458 -13.16 -2.57 -16.77
N ASP A 459 -12.43 -3.65 -17.03
CA ASP A 459 -11.01 -3.62 -17.34
C ASP A 459 -10.80 -3.64 -18.85
N LEU A 460 -10.44 -2.50 -19.43
CA LEU A 460 -10.22 -2.35 -20.86
C LEU A 460 -8.80 -2.82 -21.24
N ALA A 461 -8.75 -3.71 -22.22
CA ALA A 461 -7.55 -4.23 -22.82
C ALA A 461 -7.53 -3.95 -24.32
N ASP A 462 -6.46 -3.40 -24.85
CA ASP A 462 -6.34 -2.99 -26.24
C ASP A 462 -5.52 -4.03 -27.02
N ASP A 463 -6.19 -4.77 -27.92
CA ASP A 463 -5.55 -5.78 -28.76
C ASP A 463 -5.12 -5.18 -30.12
N LEU A 464 -3.92 -4.63 -30.12
CA LEU A 464 -3.19 -4.17 -31.31
C LEU A 464 -2.16 -5.19 -31.80
N SER A 465 -2.36 -6.47 -31.44
CA SER A 465 -1.46 -7.56 -31.83
C SER A 465 -1.41 -7.72 -33.35
N TRP A 466 -0.21 -7.89 -33.89
CA TRP A 466 -0.03 -8.21 -35.31
C TRP A 466 0.68 -9.56 -35.47
N LYS A 467 0.04 -10.49 -36.18
CA LYS A 467 0.48 -11.89 -36.29
C LYS A 467 0.67 -12.51 -34.90
N LYS A 468 1.85 -13.07 -34.61
CA LYS A 468 2.16 -13.72 -33.31
C LYS A 468 2.67 -12.75 -32.24
N LYS A 469 2.89 -11.45 -32.56
CA LYS A 469 3.47 -10.47 -31.63
C LYS A 469 2.36 -9.68 -30.93
N LYS A 470 2.24 -9.88 -29.62
CA LYS A 470 1.35 -9.09 -28.77
C LYS A 470 1.95 -7.71 -28.53
N ASN A 471 1.09 -6.70 -28.44
CA ASN A 471 1.46 -5.34 -28.08
C ASN A 471 1.69 -5.21 -26.56
N TYR A 472 2.29 -4.09 -26.12
CA TYR A 472 2.66 -3.88 -24.72
C TYR A 472 1.47 -3.85 -23.78
N THR A 473 0.42 -3.09 -24.15
CA THR A 473 -0.76 -2.89 -23.29
C THR A 473 -1.60 -4.14 -23.15
N LEU A 474 -1.66 -5.00 -24.19
CA LEU A 474 -2.27 -6.31 -24.08
C LEU A 474 -1.50 -7.22 -23.11
N ASN A 475 -0.16 -7.19 -23.14
CA ASN A 475 0.63 -7.93 -22.17
C ASN A 475 0.37 -7.43 -20.75
N HIS A 476 0.21 -6.11 -20.54
CA HIS A 476 -0.18 -5.57 -19.25
C HIS A 476 -1.57 -6.05 -18.79
N ALA A 477 -2.53 -6.17 -19.71
CA ALA A 477 -3.84 -6.72 -19.39
C ALA A 477 -3.76 -8.20 -18.98
N ILE A 478 -2.93 -9.00 -19.65
CA ILE A 478 -2.67 -10.39 -19.25
C ILE A 478 -2.09 -10.46 -17.83
N GLU A 479 -1.18 -9.57 -17.47
CA GLU A 479 -0.64 -9.51 -16.10
C GLU A 479 -1.73 -9.14 -15.08
N ARG A 480 -2.67 -8.24 -15.42
CA ARG A 480 -3.83 -7.94 -14.56
C ARG A 480 -4.74 -9.17 -14.35
N VAL A 481 -5.02 -9.91 -15.42
CA VAL A 481 -5.82 -11.15 -15.33
C VAL A 481 -5.14 -12.18 -14.42
N LYS A 482 -3.81 -12.29 -14.44
CA LYS A 482 -3.06 -13.13 -13.50
C LYS A 482 -3.28 -12.68 -12.05
N ILE A 483 -3.33 -11.36 -11.79
CA ILE A 483 -3.64 -10.82 -10.47
C ILE A 483 -5.05 -11.23 -10.04
N TYR A 484 -6.04 -11.11 -10.92
CA TYR A 484 -7.42 -11.50 -10.63
C TYR A 484 -7.55 -12.98 -10.28
N ALA A 485 -6.84 -13.84 -11.03
CA ALA A 485 -6.78 -15.27 -10.74
C ALA A 485 -6.08 -15.57 -9.41
N LYS A 486 -4.94 -14.90 -9.10
CA LYS A 486 -4.18 -15.03 -7.85
C LYS A 486 -5.03 -14.64 -6.63
N GLU A 487 -5.78 -13.55 -6.74
CA GLU A 487 -6.68 -13.03 -5.70
C GLU A 487 -8.05 -13.73 -5.68
N LYS A 488 -8.28 -14.71 -6.57
CA LYS A 488 -9.52 -15.47 -6.70
C LYS A 488 -10.78 -14.60 -6.93
N PHE A 489 -10.63 -13.48 -7.63
CA PHE A 489 -11.76 -12.65 -8.02
C PHE A 489 -12.59 -13.34 -9.12
N LYS A 490 -13.90 -13.07 -9.13
CA LYS A 490 -14.78 -13.49 -10.23
C LYS A 490 -14.55 -12.57 -11.41
N TYR A 491 -14.08 -13.10 -12.55
CA TYR A 491 -13.89 -12.32 -13.77
C TYR A 491 -14.40 -13.07 -15.01
N LYS A 492 -14.79 -12.29 -16.03
CA LYS A 492 -15.14 -12.78 -17.38
C LYS A 492 -14.39 -11.94 -18.41
N ILE A 493 -14.04 -12.57 -19.53
CA ILE A 493 -13.34 -11.92 -20.64
C ILE A 493 -14.29 -11.85 -21.83
N TYR A 494 -14.43 -10.66 -22.40
CA TYR A 494 -15.25 -10.40 -23.57
C TYR A 494 -14.40 -9.76 -24.66
N GLU A 495 -14.62 -10.16 -25.91
CA GLU A 495 -14.04 -9.50 -27.07
C GLU A 495 -15.07 -8.49 -27.63
N VAL A 496 -14.61 -7.28 -27.87
CA VAL A 496 -15.45 -6.16 -28.34
C VAL A 496 -14.82 -5.56 -29.59
N PRO A 497 -15.48 -5.63 -30.75
CA PRO A 497 -15.02 -4.94 -31.95
C PRO A 497 -15.17 -3.44 -31.81
N LEU A 498 -14.14 -2.68 -32.26
CA LEU A 498 -14.11 -1.20 -32.25
C LEU A 498 -14.49 -0.61 -33.59
#